data_3fd759d5baa401b07ba7dd5a56b9faa6
#
_entry.id   3fd759d5baa401b07ba7dd5a56b9faa6
#
_cell.length_a   1.000
_cell.length_b   1.000
_cell.length_c   1.000
_cell.angle_alpha   90.00
_cell.angle_beta   90.00
_cell.angle_gamma   90.00
#
_symmetry.space_group_name_H-M   'P 1'
#
loop_
_entity.id
_entity.type
_entity.pdbx_description
1 polymer ?
#
loop_
_entity_poly.entity_id
_entity_poly.type
_entity_poly.pdbx_seq_one_letter_code
_entity_poly.pdbx_strand_id
1 'polypeptide(L)'
;NTAYGYIQKGKSLNHADLYAVKSFTEKPELDYAQMFMESGEFLWNTGLFLWKGETMGRFFDHVRGRTTPASVENLAQQMLTIAEEMDYVRSTFPGEVPRSLDLLILEHCENVAVQECDFGWADVGCWPEVHAAMHTDADGNAVSGDSQVIFSGSKDCMVVLPNGMKAVVAGLDNFLVAQKEGMLMICPNTNSDLIRKLINEARMNLF
;
A
#
# COMPACT_ATOMS: atom_id res chain seq x y z
N ASN A 1 12.67 4.86 4.00
CA ASN A 1 11.99 3.96 3.07
C ASN A 1 11.61 4.71 1.80
N THR A 2 11.99 4.19 0.63
CA THR A 2 11.70 4.81 -0.69
C THR A 2 10.36 4.39 -1.29
N ALA A 3 9.63 3.48 -0.62
CA ALA A 3 8.32 3.02 -1.07
C ALA A 3 7.17 3.91 -0.58
N TYR A 4 7.45 4.85 0.33
CA TYR A 4 6.44 5.70 0.97
C TYR A 4 6.40 7.11 0.39
N GLY A 5 5.23 7.74 0.46
CA GLY A 5 5.09 9.19 0.29
C GLY A 5 5.54 9.94 1.54
N TYR A 6 6.09 11.12 1.37
CA TYR A 6 6.60 11.99 2.43
C TYR A 6 5.85 13.32 2.44
N ILE A 7 5.31 13.69 3.60
CA ILE A 7 4.60 14.95 3.82
C ILE A 7 5.47 15.86 4.66
N GLN A 8 5.84 17.05 4.14
CA GLN A 8 6.55 18.06 4.94
C GLN A 8 5.55 18.82 5.81
N LYS A 9 5.85 18.86 7.12
CA LYS A 9 5.09 19.66 8.09
C LYS A 9 5.30 21.15 7.84
N GLY A 10 4.21 21.89 7.82
CA GLY A 10 4.20 23.35 7.77
C GLY A 10 3.93 23.95 9.15
N LYS A 11 3.13 25.01 9.19
CA LYS A 11 2.76 25.68 10.44
C LYS A 11 1.82 24.82 11.27
N SER A 12 2.00 24.79 12.60
CA SER A 12 1.03 24.20 13.52
C SER A 12 -0.31 24.92 13.46
N LEU A 13 -1.41 24.15 13.48
CA LEU A 13 -2.77 24.64 13.37
C LEU A 13 -3.47 24.79 14.74
N ASN A 14 -2.73 25.06 15.80
CA ASN A 14 -3.23 25.27 17.19
C ASN A 14 -3.93 24.05 17.81
N HIS A 15 -3.73 22.88 17.27
CA HIS A 15 -4.10 21.59 17.84
C HIS A 15 -2.85 20.74 18.01
N ALA A 16 -2.81 19.91 19.04
CA ALA A 16 -1.69 19.00 19.26
C ALA A 16 -1.46 18.15 18.00
N ASP A 17 -0.24 18.13 17.51
CA ASP A 17 0.24 17.28 16.41
C ASP A 17 -0.49 17.48 15.07
N LEU A 18 -1.20 18.62 14.87
CA LEU A 18 -1.85 19.00 13.62
C LEU A 18 -1.10 20.13 12.93
N TYR A 19 -0.70 19.92 11.69
CA TYR A 19 0.12 20.84 10.90
C TYR A 19 -0.51 21.09 9.53
N ALA A 20 -0.33 22.28 8.97
CA ALA A 20 -0.58 22.49 7.54
C ALA A 20 0.42 21.67 6.72
N VAL A 21 0.00 21.14 5.60
CA VAL A 21 0.92 20.49 4.64
C VAL A 21 1.71 21.58 3.91
N LYS A 22 3.04 21.45 3.88
CA LYS A 22 3.93 22.37 3.17
C LYS A 22 4.33 21.85 1.81
N SER A 23 4.65 20.55 1.72
CA SER A 23 4.95 19.86 0.48
C SER A 23 4.68 18.37 0.60
N PHE A 24 4.59 17.70 -0.55
CA PHE A 24 4.46 16.25 -0.66
C PHE A 24 5.45 15.73 -1.68
N THR A 25 6.05 14.59 -1.41
CA THR A 25 6.93 13.88 -2.34
C THR A 25 6.59 12.40 -2.33
N GLU A 26 6.16 11.89 -3.47
CA GLU A 26 5.82 10.47 -3.63
C GLU A 26 7.09 9.68 -3.95
N LYS A 27 7.36 8.65 -3.15
CA LYS A 27 8.42 7.64 -3.39
C LYS A 27 9.76 8.25 -3.83
N PRO A 28 10.39 9.07 -2.97
CA PRO A 28 11.63 9.76 -3.32
C PRO A 28 12.78 8.80 -3.54
N GLU A 29 13.81 9.25 -4.24
CA GLU A 29 15.10 8.59 -4.30
C GLU A 29 15.74 8.46 -2.91
N LEU A 30 16.64 7.48 -2.73
CA LEU A 30 17.20 7.11 -1.43
C LEU A 30 17.85 8.30 -0.70
N ASP A 31 18.60 9.11 -1.41
CA ASP A 31 19.32 10.28 -0.84
C ASP A 31 18.32 11.31 -0.29
N TYR A 32 17.24 11.57 -1.02
CA TYR A 32 16.17 12.45 -0.55
C TYR A 32 15.42 11.85 0.63
N ALA A 33 15.11 10.54 0.60
CA ALA A 33 14.45 9.87 1.71
C ALA A 33 15.28 9.94 3.01
N GLN A 34 16.60 9.81 2.92
CA GLN A 34 17.51 9.95 4.06
C GLN A 34 17.50 11.40 4.58
N MET A 35 17.65 12.37 3.70
CA MET A 35 17.62 13.79 4.06
C MET A 35 16.29 14.20 4.72
N PHE A 36 15.15 13.68 4.22
CA PHE A 36 13.84 13.95 4.81
C PHE A 36 13.73 13.39 6.24
N MET A 37 14.23 12.18 6.47
CA MET A 37 14.23 11.57 7.80
C MET A 37 15.14 12.31 8.78
N GLU A 38 16.33 12.73 8.34
CA GLU A 38 17.30 13.46 9.17
C GLU A 38 16.81 14.86 9.54
N SER A 39 16.01 15.51 8.68
CA SER A 39 15.47 16.84 8.94
C SER A 39 14.47 16.89 10.10
N GLY A 40 13.76 15.78 10.37
CA GLY A 40 12.66 15.71 11.34
C GLY A 40 11.41 16.51 10.96
N GLU A 41 11.39 17.11 9.75
CA GLU A 41 10.26 17.90 9.25
C GLU A 41 9.24 17.07 8.47
N PHE A 42 9.59 15.84 8.09
CA PHE A 42 8.76 15.00 7.24
C PHE A 42 8.12 13.85 8.00
N LEU A 43 6.90 13.53 7.59
CA LEU A 43 6.13 12.38 8.04
C LEU A 43 5.91 11.43 6.87
N TRP A 44 5.81 10.14 7.14
CA TRP A 44 5.34 9.16 6.15
C TRP A 44 3.84 9.33 5.94
N ASN A 45 3.43 9.37 4.68
CA ASN A 45 2.02 9.36 4.31
C ASN A 45 1.45 7.96 4.50
N THR A 46 0.45 7.86 5.37
CA THR A 46 -0.25 6.59 5.63
C THR A 46 -1.35 6.28 4.61
N GLY A 47 -1.71 7.23 3.75
CA GLY A 47 -2.86 7.11 2.84
C GLY A 47 -4.22 7.16 3.53
N LEU A 48 -4.27 7.55 4.81
CA LEU A 48 -5.52 7.71 5.56
C LEU A 48 -5.99 9.16 5.45
N PHE A 49 -7.13 9.38 4.80
CA PHE A 49 -7.71 10.70 4.62
C PHE A 49 -9.05 10.85 5.36
N LEU A 50 -9.25 12.01 5.97
CA LEU A 50 -10.51 12.41 6.57
C LEU A 50 -10.96 13.73 5.96
N TRP A 51 -12.17 13.78 5.44
CA TRP A 51 -12.76 14.98 4.85
C TRP A 51 -14.28 15.05 5.04
N LYS A 52 -14.84 16.23 4.85
CA LYS A 52 -16.29 16.38 4.74
C LYS A 52 -16.73 16.02 3.31
N GLY A 53 -17.89 15.35 3.15
CA GLY A 53 -18.41 14.95 1.85
C GLY A 53 -18.51 16.10 0.85
N GLU A 54 -18.96 17.29 1.28
CA GLU A 54 -19.02 18.50 0.45
C GLU A 54 -17.65 18.96 -0.06
N THR A 55 -16.60 18.83 0.77
CA THR A 55 -15.22 19.19 0.37
C THR A 55 -14.73 18.27 -0.72
N MET A 56 -15.00 16.98 -0.57
CA MET A 56 -14.61 15.97 -1.54
C MET A 56 -15.40 16.08 -2.85
N GLY A 57 -16.69 16.38 -2.78
CA GLY A 57 -17.50 16.68 -3.97
C GLY A 57 -16.91 17.81 -4.79
N ARG A 58 -16.62 18.94 -4.16
CA ARG A 58 -15.98 20.11 -4.81
C ARG A 58 -14.60 19.79 -5.39
N PHE A 59 -13.82 18.98 -4.69
CA PHE A 59 -12.52 18.54 -5.19
C PHE A 59 -12.67 17.71 -6.48
N PHE A 60 -13.55 16.72 -6.49
CA PHE A 60 -13.78 15.91 -7.69
C PHE A 60 -14.36 16.74 -8.84
N ASP A 61 -15.24 17.69 -8.59
CA ASP A 61 -15.75 18.59 -9.64
C ASP A 61 -14.62 19.43 -10.25
N HIS A 62 -13.68 19.89 -9.41
CA HIS A 62 -12.51 20.64 -9.87
C HIS A 62 -11.55 19.78 -10.70
N VAL A 63 -11.26 18.57 -10.24
CA VAL A 63 -10.41 17.61 -10.96
C VAL A 63 -11.07 17.14 -12.25
N ARG A 64 -12.39 16.90 -12.24
CA ARG A 64 -13.18 16.52 -13.41
C ARG A 64 -13.10 17.53 -14.53
N GLY A 65 -13.23 18.81 -14.25
CA GLY A 65 -13.10 19.89 -15.25
C GLY A 65 -11.75 19.93 -15.95
N ARG A 66 -10.75 19.27 -15.40
CA ARG A 66 -9.39 19.19 -15.97
C ARG A 66 -9.07 17.86 -16.66
N THR A 67 -9.82 16.79 -16.41
CA THR A 67 -9.39 15.43 -16.73
C THR A 67 -10.42 14.56 -17.43
N THR A 68 -11.70 14.98 -17.52
CA THR A 68 -12.76 14.12 -18.05
C THR A 68 -13.33 14.63 -19.37
N PRO A 69 -13.56 13.73 -20.35
CA PRO A 69 -14.33 14.07 -21.55
C PRO A 69 -15.76 14.49 -21.17
N ALA A 70 -16.34 15.43 -21.94
CA ALA A 70 -17.71 15.95 -21.76
C ALA A 70 -18.81 14.85 -21.68
N SER A 71 -18.51 13.64 -22.13
CA SER A 71 -19.39 12.48 -22.03
C SER A 71 -19.64 11.99 -20.59
N VAL A 72 -18.73 12.28 -19.65
CA VAL A 72 -18.88 11.88 -18.24
C VAL A 72 -19.73 12.85 -17.44
N GLU A 73 -19.73 14.15 -17.81
CA GLU A 73 -20.61 15.14 -17.17
C GLU A 73 -22.09 14.78 -17.36
N ASN A 74 -22.46 14.22 -18.51
CA ASN A 74 -23.82 13.76 -18.77
C ASN A 74 -24.21 12.52 -17.96
N LEU A 75 -23.28 11.64 -17.62
CA LEU A 75 -23.52 10.43 -16.83
C LEU A 75 -23.71 10.73 -15.34
N ALA A 76 -22.99 11.72 -14.81
CA ALA A 76 -23.12 12.11 -13.40
C ALA A 76 -24.48 12.76 -13.08
N GLN A 77 -25.22 13.23 -14.10
CA GLN A 77 -26.56 13.78 -13.97
C GLN A 77 -27.67 12.73 -14.15
N GLN A 78 -27.32 11.53 -14.63
CA GLN A 78 -28.24 10.41 -14.74
C GLN A 78 -28.15 9.56 -13.48
N MET A 79 -29.28 9.28 -12.83
CA MET A 79 -29.33 8.26 -11.78
C MET A 79 -29.20 6.90 -12.44
N LEU A 80 -27.97 6.40 -12.51
CA LEU A 80 -27.67 5.06 -13.05
C LEU A 80 -28.12 3.99 -12.06
N THR A 81 -28.66 2.89 -12.57
CA THR A 81 -28.79 1.67 -11.77
C THR A 81 -27.40 1.10 -11.48
N ILE A 82 -27.27 0.28 -10.43
CA ILE A 82 -26.00 -0.39 -10.09
C ILE A 82 -25.45 -1.19 -11.29
N ALA A 83 -26.32 -1.80 -12.09
CA ALA A 83 -25.91 -2.55 -13.28
C ALA A 83 -25.30 -1.64 -14.36
N GLU A 84 -25.94 -0.51 -14.66
CA GLU A 84 -25.45 0.47 -15.64
C GLU A 84 -24.15 1.11 -15.18
N GLU A 85 -24.01 1.40 -13.88
CA GLU A 85 -22.77 1.92 -13.30
C GLU A 85 -21.63 0.88 -13.45
N MET A 86 -21.88 -0.38 -13.14
CA MET A 86 -20.89 -1.45 -13.30
C MET A 86 -20.49 -1.68 -14.75
N ASP A 87 -21.42 -1.61 -15.69
CA ASP A 87 -21.13 -1.75 -17.12
C ASP A 87 -20.31 -0.57 -17.65
N TYR A 88 -20.63 0.65 -17.18
CA TYR A 88 -19.83 1.83 -17.47
C TYR A 88 -18.40 1.69 -16.94
N VAL A 89 -18.22 1.29 -15.68
CA VAL A 89 -16.89 1.09 -15.09
C VAL A 89 -16.09 0.04 -15.86
N ARG A 90 -16.71 -1.11 -16.18
CA ARG A 90 -16.03 -2.18 -16.93
C ARG A 90 -15.59 -1.77 -18.33
N SER A 91 -16.36 -0.92 -18.99
CA SER A 91 -16.06 -0.47 -20.36
C SER A 91 -15.05 0.68 -20.40
N THR A 92 -15.05 1.56 -19.40
CA THR A 92 -14.28 2.80 -19.40
C THR A 92 -12.98 2.71 -18.61
N PHE A 93 -13.01 2.04 -17.45
CA PHE A 93 -11.87 1.95 -16.53
C PHE A 93 -10.57 1.37 -17.15
N PRO A 94 -10.61 0.36 -18.05
CA PRO A 94 -9.38 -0.15 -18.67
C PRO A 94 -8.64 0.85 -19.55
N GLY A 95 -9.32 1.90 -20.02
CA GLY A 95 -8.73 2.97 -20.84
C GLY A 95 -8.24 4.18 -20.04
N GLU A 96 -8.52 4.21 -18.73
CA GLU A 96 -8.12 5.33 -17.88
C GLU A 96 -6.63 5.26 -17.48
N VAL A 97 -5.99 6.41 -17.43
CA VAL A 97 -4.62 6.52 -16.92
C VAL A 97 -4.64 6.43 -15.40
N PRO A 98 -3.95 5.45 -14.79
CA PRO A 98 -3.87 5.34 -13.33
C PRO A 98 -3.30 6.61 -12.70
N ARG A 99 -4.01 7.16 -11.70
CA ARG A 99 -3.57 8.33 -10.93
C ARG A 99 -3.65 8.03 -9.44
N SER A 100 -2.62 8.44 -8.69
CA SER A 100 -2.67 8.39 -7.24
C SER A 100 -3.63 9.46 -6.72
N LEU A 101 -4.58 9.05 -5.88
CA LEU A 101 -5.48 9.97 -5.19
C LEU A 101 -4.70 10.90 -4.25
N ASP A 102 -3.68 10.36 -3.57
CA ASP A 102 -2.80 11.11 -2.68
C ASP A 102 -2.15 12.28 -3.42
N LEU A 103 -1.56 11.99 -4.58
CA LEU A 103 -0.91 12.99 -5.41
C LEU A 103 -1.91 14.04 -5.89
N LEU A 104 -3.08 13.61 -6.38
CA LEU A 104 -4.13 14.52 -6.82
C LEU A 104 -4.62 15.46 -5.71
N ILE A 105 -4.85 14.94 -4.50
CA ILE A 105 -5.28 15.75 -3.35
C ILE A 105 -4.18 16.73 -2.95
N LEU A 106 -2.97 16.24 -2.77
CA LEU A 106 -1.86 17.02 -2.22
C LEU A 106 -1.29 18.05 -3.20
N GLU A 107 -1.44 17.81 -4.52
CA GLU A 107 -1.06 18.79 -5.55
C GLU A 107 -2.13 19.88 -5.79
N HIS A 108 -3.40 19.60 -5.51
CA HIS A 108 -4.50 20.48 -5.92
C HIS A 108 -5.29 21.12 -4.76
N CYS A 109 -5.04 20.68 -3.53
CA CYS A 109 -5.73 21.20 -2.35
C CYS A 109 -4.78 22.04 -1.50
N GLU A 110 -5.07 23.33 -1.37
CA GLU A 110 -4.29 24.27 -0.53
C GLU A 110 -4.59 24.15 0.97
N ASN A 111 -5.72 23.54 1.34
CA ASN A 111 -6.22 23.47 2.72
C ASN A 111 -6.08 22.07 3.33
N VAL A 112 -5.01 21.36 2.99
CA VAL A 112 -4.69 20.06 3.56
C VAL A 112 -3.94 20.22 4.87
N ALA A 113 -4.38 19.49 5.89
CA ALA A 113 -3.68 19.37 7.15
C ALA A 113 -3.19 17.92 7.35
N VAL A 114 -2.08 17.76 8.04
CA VAL A 114 -1.54 16.46 8.44
C VAL A 114 -1.56 16.33 9.96
N GLN A 115 -2.11 15.22 10.44
CA GLN A 115 -2.06 14.83 11.84
C GLN A 115 -0.89 13.87 12.03
N GLU A 116 0.07 14.25 12.87
CA GLU A 116 1.13 13.35 13.30
C GLU A 116 0.56 12.30 14.25
N CYS A 117 0.87 11.03 14.01
CA CYS A 117 0.33 9.90 14.76
C CYS A 117 1.44 8.89 15.08
N ASP A 118 1.35 8.29 16.27
CA ASP A 118 2.21 7.19 16.72
C ASP A 118 1.33 6.05 17.23
N PHE A 119 0.66 5.36 16.30
CA PHE A 119 -0.22 4.22 16.60
C PHE A 119 0.27 2.89 16.03
N GLY A 120 1.56 2.80 15.65
CA GLY A 120 2.13 1.56 15.14
C GLY A 120 1.67 1.22 13.72
N TRP A 121 1.70 2.19 12.78
CA TRP A 121 1.37 1.97 11.38
C TRP A 121 2.52 1.29 10.63
N ALA A 122 2.19 0.31 9.80
CA ALA A 122 3.10 -0.29 8.83
C ALA A 122 2.36 -0.52 7.50
N ASP A 123 3.03 -0.25 6.39
CA ASP A 123 2.58 -0.69 5.07
C ASP A 123 2.88 -2.19 4.94
N VAL A 124 1.86 -2.98 4.68
CA VAL A 124 1.97 -4.44 4.50
C VAL A 124 1.70 -4.84 3.03
N GLY A 125 2.06 -3.96 2.11
CA GLY A 125 1.87 -4.15 0.67
C GLY A 125 2.77 -5.21 0.04
N CYS A 126 3.83 -5.65 0.74
CA CYS A 126 4.75 -6.68 0.28
C CYS A 126 5.17 -7.64 1.40
N TRP A 127 5.63 -8.84 1.04
CA TRP A 127 5.98 -9.87 2.01
C TRP A 127 7.09 -9.50 2.99
N PRO A 128 8.18 -8.81 2.58
CA PRO A 128 9.17 -8.33 3.54
C PRO A 128 8.60 -7.39 4.61
N GLU A 129 7.65 -6.52 4.23
CA GLU A 129 6.99 -5.59 5.16
C GLU A 129 6.01 -6.33 6.09
N VAL A 130 5.28 -7.31 5.55
CA VAL A 130 4.45 -8.22 6.38
C VAL A 130 5.33 -8.93 7.40
N HIS A 131 6.47 -9.52 6.99
CA HIS A 131 7.40 -10.20 7.88
C HIS A 131 7.93 -9.27 8.98
N ALA A 132 8.34 -8.05 8.62
CA ALA A 132 8.82 -7.06 9.58
C ALA A 132 7.76 -6.63 10.62
N ALA A 133 6.47 -6.75 10.29
CA ALA A 133 5.35 -6.42 11.17
C ALA A 133 4.87 -7.62 12.02
N MET A 134 5.40 -8.83 11.79
CA MET A 134 5.00 -10.05 12.52
C MET A 134 5.84 -10.30 13.77
N HIS A 135 5.28 -11.09 14.66
CA HIS A 135 6.07 -11.69 15.75
C HIS A 135 7.00 -12.77 15.19
N THR A 136 8.27 -12.68 15.55
CA THR A 136 9.31 -13.61 15.12
C THR A 136 9.86 -14.41 16.30
N ASP A 137 10.44 -15.57 16.01
CA ASP A 137 11.27 -16.32 16.99
C ASP A 137 12.65 -15.64 17.18
N ALA A 138 13.52 -16.28 17.96
CA ALA A 138 14.86 -15.76 18.27
C ALA A 138 15.78 -15.67 17.02
N ASP A 139 15.51 -16.46 15.99
CA ASP A 139 16.24 -16.48 14.72
C ASP A 139 15.56 -15.63 13.62
N GLY A 140 14.55 -14.82 13.98
CA GLY A 140 13.84 -13.95 13.05
C GLY A 140 12.77 -14.65 12.20
N ASN A 141 12.45 -15.91 12.46
CA ASN A 141 11.44 -16.61 11.66
C ASN A 141 10.02 -16.29 12.11
N ALA A 142 9.08 -16.16 11.18
CA ALA A 142 7.67 -15.90 11.41
C ALA A 142 6.76 -16.95 10.79
N VAL A 143 5.65 -17.26 11.45
CA VAL A 143 4.60 -18.16 10.94
C VAL A 143 3.27 -17.42 10.92
N SER A 144 2.57 -17.44 9.80
CA SER A 144 1.25 -16.87 9.67
C SER A 144 0.16 -17.93 9.87
N GLY A 145 -0.83 -17.62 10.72
CA GLY A 145 -1.96 -18.51 11.03
C GLY A 145 -1.64 -19.58 12.05
N ASP A 146 -2.47 -20.65 12.09
CA ASP A 146 -2.41 -21.71 13.08
C ASP A 146 -1.58 -22.92 12.62
N SER A 147 -0.56 -22.69 11.81
CA SER A 147 0.33 -23.76 11.31
C SER A 147 1.41 -24.10 12.33
N GLN A 148 1.80 -25.37 12.40
CA GLN A 148 2.87 -25.84 13.26
C GLN A 148 4.16 -25.98 12.41
N VAL A 149 5.14 -25.14 12.68
CA VAL A 149 6.40 -25.12 11.92
C VAL A 149 7.58 -25.37 12.85
N ILE A 150 8.46 -26.30 12.46
CA ILE A 150 9.75 -26.52 13.12
C ILE A 150 10.81 -25.91 12.22
N PHE A 151 11.58 -24.96 12.74
CA PHE A 151 12.75 -24.40 12.08
C PHE A 151 14.01 -25.12 12.56
N SER A 152 14.91 -25.44 11.64
CA SER A 152 16.20 -26.07 11.95
C SER A 152 17.32 -25.38 11.16
N GLY A 153 18.08 -24.51 11.81
CA GLY A 153 19.14 -23.73 11.18
C GLY A 153 18.63 -22.77 10.10
N SER A 154 17.36 -22.36 10.18
CA SER A 154 16.75 -21.36 9.30
C SER A 154 16.67 -20.02 10.00
N LYS A 155 16.84 -18.91 9.25
CA LYS A 155 16.83 -17.55 9.75
C LYS A 155 15.98 -16.64 8.87
N ASP A 156 15.36 -15.64 9.49
CA ASP A 156 14.59 -14.58 8.83
C ASP A 156 13.59 -15.11 7.80
N CYS A 157 13.04 -16.31 8.04
CA CYS A 157 12.09 -16.95 7.14
C CYS A 157 10.66 -16.63 7.50
N MET A 158 9.81 -16.46 6.50
CA MET A 158 8.38 -16.32 6.67
C MET A 158 7.65 -17.55 6.11
N VAL A 159 6.78 -18.15 6.93
CA VAL A 159 6.00 -19.33 6.55
C VAL A 159 4.52 -19.01 6.60
N VAL A 160 3.82 -19.20 5.48
CA VAL A 160 2.39 -18.95 5.29
C VAL A 160 1.73 -20.21 4.76
N LEU A 161 1.09 -20.97 5.63
CA LEU A 161 0.47 -22.24 5.29
C LEU A 161 -1.01 -22.25 5.70
N PRO A 162 -1.83 -23.09 5.10
CA PRO A 162 -3.20 -23.33 5.56
C PRO A 162 -3.26 -23.77 7.01
N ASN A 163 -4.33 -23.40 7.71
CA ASN A 163 -4.55 -23.74 9.10
C ASN A 163 -4.43 -25.25 9.34
N GLY A 164 -3.72 -25.62 10.41
CA GLY A 164 -3.50 -27.01 10.80
C GLY A 164 -2.43 -27.75 9.99
N MET A 165 -1.84 -27.13 8.98
CA MET A 165 -0.71 -27.71 8.25
C MET A 165 0.55 -27.75 9.12
N LYS A 166 1.35 -28.80 8.94
CA LYS A 166 2.64 -28.99 9.64
C LYS A 166 3.77 -28.91 8.63
N ALA A 167 4.86 -28.25 8.99
CA ALA A 167 6.05 -28.14 8.15
C ALA A 167 7.33 -28.22 8.96
N VAL A 168 8.39 -28.66 8.31
CA VAL A 168 9.77 -28.54 8.80
C VAL A 168 10.53 -27.72 7.77
N VAL A 169 11.14 -26.63 8.21
CA VAL A 169 11.94 -25.72 7.36
C VAL A 169 13.36 -25.74 7.86
N ALA A 170 14.29 -26.23 7.04
CA ALA A 170 15.68 -26.42 7.45
C ALA A 170 16.67 -25.73 6.50
N GLY A 171 17.63 -24.96 7.06
CA GLY A 171 18.76 -24.39 6.34
C GLY A 171 18.41 -23.27 5.36
N LEU A 172 17.23 -22.64 5.48
CA LEU A 172 16.84 -21.48 4.68
C LEU A 172 17.21 -20.17 5.39
N ASP A 173 17.60 -19.16 4.63
CA ASP A 173 17.92 -17.82 5.12
C ASP A 173 17.19 -16.78 4.28
N ASN A 174 16.31 -16.01 4.93
CA ASN A 174 15.47 -14.98 4.32
C ASN A 174 14.58 -15.49 3.17
N PHE A 175 13.83 -16.57 3.43
CA PHE A 175 12.92 -17.18 2.46
C PHE A 175 11.45 -17.01 2.86
N LEU A 176 10.60 -16.86 1.84
CA LEU A 176 9.16 -17.04 1.93
C LEU A 176 8.80 -18.48 1.53
N VAL A 177 8.09 -19.17 2.41
CA VAL A 177 7.48 -20.48 2.17
C VAL A 177 5.97 -20.31 2.27
N ALA A 178 5.26 -20.34 1.15
CA ALA A 178 3.82 -20.10 1.12
C ALA A 178 3.08 -21.21 0.38
N GLN A 179 1.93 -21.63 0.91
CA GLN A 179 1.05 -22.62 0.25
C GLN A 179 -0.37 -22.08 0.17
N LYS A 180 -0.95 -22.13 -1.03
CA LYS A 180 -2.35 -21.79 -1.27
C LYS A 180 -2.87 -22.61 -2.47
N GLU A 181 -4.12 -23.12 -2.38
CA GLU A 181 -4.82 -23.79 -3.48
C GLU A 181 -4.02 -24.93 -4.13
N GLY A 182 -3.28 -25.70 -3.32
CA GLY A 182 -2.45 -26.80 -3.81
C GLY A 182 -1.08 -26.42 -4.33
N MET A 183 -0.80 -25.13 -4.49
CA MET A 183 0.52 -24.64 -4.93
C MET A 183 1.40 -24.30 -3.72
N LEU A 184 2.61 -24.84 -3.70
CA LEU A 184 3.66 -24.48 -2.76
C LEU A 184 4.70 -23.59 -3.46
N MET A 185 4.98 -22.44 -2.90
CA MET A 185 6.01 -21.51 -3.34
C MET A 185 7.10 -21.39 -2.28
N ILE A 186 8.35 -21.51 -2.70
CA ILE A 186 9.54 -21.27 -1.87
C ILE A 186 10.47 -20.35 -2.65
N CYS A 187 10.69 -19.15 -2.15
CA CYS A 187 11.53 -18.15 -2.83
C CYS A 187 12.17 -17.18 -1.82
N PRO A 188 13.25 -16.47 -2.19
CA PRO A 188 13.82 -15.42 -1.35
C PRO A 188 12.79 -14.33 -1.02
N ASN A 189 12.73 -13.90 0.23
CA ASN A 189 11.81 -12.85 0.72
C ASN A 189 12.43 -11.45 0.59
N THR A 190 13.15 -11.17 -0.49
CA THR A 190 13.89 -9.91 -0.68
C THR A 190 13.32 -9.01 -1.75
N ASN A 191 12.53 -9.56 -2.67
CA ASN A 191 12.09 -8.83 -3.87
C ASN A 191 10.62 -9.12 -4.20
N SER A 192 9.77 -8.14 -3.93
CA SER A 192 8.32 -8.22 -4.17
C SER A 192 7.96 -8.38 -5.65
N ASP A 193 8.75 -7.80 -6.56
CA ASP A 193 8.51 -7.89 -8.00
C ASP A 193 8.84 -9.29 -8.52
N LEU A 194 9.90 -9.92 -7.98
CA LEU A 194 10.19 -11.31 -8.27
C LEU A 194 9.03 -12.21 -7.83
N ILE A 195 8.54 -12.03 -6.61
CA ILE A 195 7.42 -12.82 -6.08
C ILE A 195 6.16 -12.67 -6.95
N ARG A 196 5.81 -11.43 -7.35
CA ARG A 196 4.69 -11.18 -8.26
C ARG A 196 4.88 -11.86 -9.62
N LYS A 197 6.09 -11.79 -10.18
CA LYS A 197 6.42 -12.44 -11.43
C LYS A 197 6.24 -13.95 -11.34
N LEU A 198 6.78 -14.58 -10.30
CA LEU A 198 6.64 -16.02 -10.06
C LEU A 198 5.18 -16.47 -9.91
N ILE A 199 4.36 -15.68 -9.19
CA ILE A 199 2.92 -15.96 -9.05
C ILE A 199 2.22 -15.88 -10.41
N ASN A 200 2.52 -14.88 -11.23
CA ASN A 200 1.92 -14.73 -12.55
C ASN A 200 2.35 -15.86 -13.50
N GLU A 201 3.63 -16.24 -13.50
CA GLU A 201 4.13 -17.40 -14.26
C GLU A 201 3.46 -18.71 -13.84
N ALA A 202 3.30 -18.93 -12.54
CA ALA A 202 2.61 -20.10 -12.01
C ALA A 202 1.15 -20.15 -12.45
N ARG A 203 0.42 -19.02 -12.40
CA ARG A 203 -0.96 -18.94 -12.88
C ARG A 203 -1.12 -19.25 -14.35
N MET A 204 -0.17 -18.83 -15.19
CA MET A 204 -0.21 -19.09 -16.63
C MET A 204 0.17 -20.52 -17.01
N ASN A 205 0.99 -21.20 -16.22
CA ASN A 205 1.57 -22.48 -16.60
C ASN A 205 1.04 -23.68 -15.80
N LEU A 206 0.42 -23.46 -14.62
CA LEU A 206 0.00 -24.54 -13.73
C LEU A 206 -1.55 -24.60 -13.57
N PHE A 207 -2.26 -23.60 -14.02
CA PHE A 207 -3.72 -23.48 -13.97
C PHE A 207 -4.29 -23.08 -15.33
#